data_ba9407bac9497f65f6ef1f7a25606213
#
_entry.id   ba9407bac9497f65f6ef1f7a25606213
#
_cell.length_a   1.000
_cell.length_b   1.000
_cell.length_c   1.000
_cell.angle_alpha   90.00
_cell.angle_beta   90.00
_cell.angle_gamma   90.00
#
_symmetry.space_group_name_H-M   'P 1'
#
loop_
_entity.id
_entity.type
_entity.pdbx_description
1 polymer ?
#
loop_
_entity_poly.entity_id
_entity_poly.type
_entity_poly.pdbx_seq_one_letter_code
_entity_poly.pdbx_strand_id
1 'polypeptide(L)'
;GAVRKAYVQSICRELLSYKSISKDYIVRTIFIGGGTPSILLPGEIMNILATLRSIFKVDEAAEITIEVNPGTLTAIKAAEYLDAGINRMSIGLQSAHNDELAMLGRIHTYEQFLASYQMAREAGFRNINIDLISAIPGQTLHSYLDTLERVLKCRPEHISSYSLIVEDGTPLAEDTELLAKLPDEEADREMYEATRKVLEMSGYKRYEISNYAKPGYECRHNIVYWTMDEYIGLGIGAASFFNGRRYSNTLDMKQYIRTMEDVFDKRSADEIYQSQALDTIRHIDETVDVDTLMEEYVIFGLRMTRGISAADFYDRFGHSLYDVYGDVIRSYVASGHMKDEKGMVFLTRKGIDVSNRILVDFLHDENK
;
A
#
# COMPACT_ATOMS: atom_id res chain seq x y z
N GLY A 1 -1.53 -11.46 25.10
CA GLY A 1 -1.46 -10.76 26.32
C GLY A 1 -0.29 -9.81 26.51
N ALA A 2 0.72 -10.21 27.31
CA ALA A 2 1.82 -9.33 27.70
C ALA A 2 2.68 -8.84 26.51
N VAL A 3 3.06 -9.74 25.62
CA VAL A 3 3.87 -9.41 24.43
C VAL A 3 3.17 -8.38 23.54
N ARG A 4 1.86 -8.52 23.32
CA ARG A 4 1.10 -7.56 22.51
C ARG A 4 1.10 -6.16 23.12
N LYS A 5 0.94 -6.05 24.45
CA LYS A 5 1.02 -4.76 25.15
C LYS A 5 2.41 -4.14 25.06
N ALA A 6 3.46 -4.94 25.26
CA ALA A 6 4.84 -4.48 25.11
C ALA A 6 5.12 -4.00 23.68
N TYR A 7 4.62 -4.69 22.67
CA TYR A 7 4.75 -4.29 21.28
C TYR A 7 4.06 -2.94 20.98
N VAL A 8 2.81 -2.76 21.44
CA VAL A 8 2.09 -1.48 21.28
C VAL A 8 2.83 -0.34 21.99
N GLN A 9 3.37 -0.58 23.19
CA GLN A 9 4.18 0.40 23.91
C GLN A 9 5.46 0.75 23.13
N SER A 10 6.07 -0.25 22.50
CA SER A 10 7.27 -0.05 21.65
C SER A 10 6.97 0.81 20.43
N ILE A 11 5.83 0.61 19.76
CA ILE A 11 5.39 1.50 18.66
C ILE A 11 5.18 2.94 19.16
N CYS A 12 4.57 3.11 20.34
CA CYS A 12 4.40 4.44 20.94
C CYS A 12 5.76 5.10 21.27
N ARG A 13 6.74 4.33 21.74
CA ARG A 13 8.10 4.82 21.97
C ARG A 13 8.78 5.19 20.67
N GLU A 14 8.69 4.36 19.64
CA GLU A 14 9.23 4.68 18.31
C GLU A 14 8.63 5.98 17.75
N LEU A 15 7.32 6.19 17.88
CA LEU A 15 6.67 7.46 17.54
C LEU A 15 7.30 8.63 18.30
N LEU A 16 7.47 8.51 19.62
CA LEU A 16 8.06 9.56 20.45
C LEU A 16 9.48 9.93 20.03
N SER A 17 10.26 9.01 19.43
CA SER A 17 11.60 9.31 18.94
C SER A 17 11.63 10.39 17.85
N TYR A 18 10.52 10.61 17.15
CA TYR A 18 10.41 11.65 16.11
C TYR A 18 9.94 13.03 16.64
N LYS A 19 9.80 13.17 17.97
CA LYS A 19 9.26 14.40 18.58
C LYS A 19 10.02 15.66 18.20
N SER A 20 11.34 15.59 18.11
CA SER A 20 12.19 16.76 17.80
C SER A 20 11.92 17.37 16.42
N ILE A 21 11.56 16.53 15.44
CA ILE A 21 11.31 16.94 14.06
C ILE A 21 9.82 17.09 13.74
N SER A 22 8.93 16.66 14.62
CA SER A 22 7.49 16.55 14.34
C SER A 22 6.84 17.89 13.96
N LYS A 23 7.44 19.02 14.35
CA LYS A 23 6.92 20.36 14.06
C LYS A 23 7.03 20.75 12.59
N ASP A 24 7.96 20.12 11.87
CA ASP A 24 8.25 20.42 10.47
C ASP A 24 7.34 19.65 9.51
N TYR A 25 6.53 18.73 10.05
CA TYR A 25 5.72 17.81 9.27
C TYR A 25 4.24 17.88 9.63
N ILE A 26 3.40 17.67 8.62
CA ILE A 26 1.95 17.47 8.77
C ILE A 26 1.61 16.08 8.26
N VAL A 27 1.04 15.24 9.11
CA VAL A 27 0.60 13.89 8.74
C VAL A 27 -0.69 13.98 7.94
N ARG A 28 -0.65 13.55 6.68
CA ARG A 28 -1.78 13.55 5.76
C ARG A 28 -2.42 12.17 5.58
N THR A 29 -1.64 11.11 5.83
CA THR A 29 -2.14 9.74 5.76
C THR A 29 -1.57 8.90 6.89
N ILE A 30 -2.39 7.99 7.41
CA ILE A 30 -1.99 6.95 8.36
C ILE A 30 -2.55 5.64 7.85
N PHE A 31 -1.69 4.63 7.76
CA PHE A 31 -2.09 3.30 7.31
C PHE A 31 -1.71 2.26 8.36
N ILE A 32 -2.71 1.65 8.97
CA ILE A 32 -2.53 0.61 9.98
C ILE A 32 -2.70 -0.73 9.27
N GLY A 33 -1.57 -1.31 8.86
CA GLY A 33 -1.50 -2.50 8.03
C GLY A 33 -0.39 -3.44 8.46
N GLY A 34 -0.17 -4.48 7.63
CA GLY A 34 0.82 -5.51 7.86
C GLY A 34 0.35 -6.58 8.86
N GLY A 35 0.42 -7.84 8.46
CA GLY A 35 -0.10 -8.95 9.24
C GLY A 35 -1.62 -8.85 9.43
N THR A 36 -2.09 -8.67 10.66
CA THR A 36 -3.53 -8.58 10.95
C THR A 36 -3.79 -7.53 12.03
N PRO A 37 -3.82 -6.24 11.69
CA PRO A 37 -4.02 -5.16 12.68
C PRO A 37 -5.32 -5.29 13.47
N SER A 38 -6.35 -5.87 12.87
CA SER A 38 -7.65 -6.09 13.52
C SER A 38 -7.64 -7.13 14.66
N ILE A 39 -6.49 -7.78 14.93
CA ILE A 39 -6.27 -8.57 16.16
C ILE A 39 -6.03 -7.66 17.38
N LEU A 40 -5.48 -6.46 17.19
CA LEU A 40 -5.29 -5.50 18.25
C LEU A 40 -6.65 -5.11 18.87
N LEU A 41 -6.62 -4.80 20.15
CA LEU A 41 -7.79 -4.23 20.81
C LEU A 41 -7.95 -2.77 20.34
N PRO A 42 -9.17 -2.27 20.20
CA PRO A 42 -9.41 -0.89 19.80
C PRO A 42 -8.70 0.13 20.69
N GLY A 43 -8.68 -0.07 22.02
CA GLY A 43 -7.93 0.76 22.94
C GLY A 43 -6.42 0.78 22.71
N GLU A 44 -5.83 -0.28 22.12
CA GLU A 44 -4.42 -0.33 21.75
C GLU A 44 -4.16 0.54 20.51
N ILE A 45 -5.05 0.49 19.52
CA ILE A 45 -5.01 1.34 18.33
C ILE A 45 -5.23 2.81 18.70
N MET A 46 -6.21 3.09 19.55
CA MET A 46 -6.46 4.44 20.09
C MET A 46 -5.22 5.01 20.78
N ASN A 47 -4.49 4.20 21.56
CA ASN A 47 -3.26 4.62 22.23
C ASN A 47 -2.16 5.02 21.22
N ILE A 48 -1.97 4.23 20.15
CA ILE A 48 -1.01 4.56 19.08
C ILE A 48 -1.41 5.89 18.42
N LEU A 49 -2.67 6.03 18.01
CA LEU A 49 -3.17 7.25 17.36
C LEU A 49 -3.13 8.48 18.29
N ALA A 50 -3.41 8.31 19.58
CA ALA A 50 -3.30 9.37 20.58
C ALA A 50 -1.84 9.81 20.76
N THR A 51 -0.90 8.86 20.82
CA THR A 51 0.53 9.15 20.89
C THR A 51 0.97 9.92 19.64
N LEU A 52 0.58 9.48 18.44
CA LEU A 52 0.89 10.17 17.19
C LEU A 52 0.37 11.62 17.20
N ARG A 53 -0.89 11.83 17.58
CA ARG A 53 -1.51 13.16 17.65
C ARG A 53 -0.90 14.06 18.73
N SER A 54 -0.25 13.48 19.75
CA SER A 54 0.42 14.26 20.80
C SER A 54 1.73 14.88 20.34
N ILE A 55 2.33 14.38 19.25
CA ILE A 55 3.63 14.83 18.74
C ILE A 55 3.54 15.44 17.34
N PHE A 56 2.74 14.87 16.45
CA PHE A 56 2.57 15.37 15.10
C PHE A 56 1.26 16.15 14.94
N LYS A 57 1.31 17.18 14.10
CA LYS A 57 0.10 17.79 13.57
C LYS A 57 -0.51 16.83 12.53
N VAL A 58 -1.70 16.34 12.80
CA VAL A 58 -2.47 15.55 11.85
C VAL A 58 -3.43 16.47 11.12
N ASP A 59 -3.44 16.39 9.79
CA ASP A 59 -4.38 17.16 8.95
C ASP A 59 -5.82 16.76 9.30
N GLU A 60 -6.73 17.72 9.37
CA GLU A 60 -8.14 17.45 9.67
C GLU A 60 -8.81 16.54 8.63
N ALA A 61 -8.32 16.61 7.37
CA ALA A 61 -8.74 15.75 6.28
C ALA A 61 -7.83 14.52 6.07
N ALA A 62 -7.00 14.15 7.07
CA ALA A 62 -6.10 13.00 6.95
C ALA A 62 -6.88 11.71 6.64
N GLU A 63 -6.35 10.92 5.70
CA GLU A 63 -6.82 9.55 5.47
C GLU A 63 -6.22 8.64 6.54
N ILE A 64 -7.06 7.99 7.33
CA ILE A 64 -6.63 7.03 8.35
C ILE A 64 -7.27 5.68 8.01
N THR A 65 -6.43 4.77 7.50
CA THR A 65 -6.84 3.44 7.05
C THR A 65 -6.48 2.37 8.07
N ILE A 66 -7.35 1.38 8.20
CA ILE A 66 -7.06 0.11 8.89
C ILE A 66 -7.35 -1.08 7.98
N GLU A 67 -6.44 -2.06 7.97
CA GLU A 67 -6.67 -3.37 7.34
C GLU A 67 -7.42 -4.30 8.28
N VAL A 68 -8.40 -5.02 7.72
CA VAL A 68 -9.26 -5.94 8.45
C VAL A 68 -9.34 -7.27 7.72
N ASN A 69 -9.05 -8.35 8.43
CA ASN A 69 -9.36 -9.69 7.95
C ASN A 69 -10.82 -10.05 8.30
N PRO A 70 -11.60 -10.59 7.35
CA PRO A 70 -12.94 -11.08 7.61
C PRO A 70 -13.00 -12.02 8.83
N GLY A 71 -14.05 -11.89 9.64
CA GLY A 71 -14.22 -12.67 10.87
C GLY A 71 -13.48 -12.12 12.11
N THR A 72 -12.59 -11.12 11.96
CA THR A 72 -11.92 -10.47 13.10
C THR A 72 -12.60 -9.18 13.55
N LEU A 73 -13.47 -8.62 12.72
CA LEU A 73 -14.25 -7.41 13.00
C LEU A 73 -15.50 -7.77 13.81
N THR A 74 -15.79 -6.93 14.80
CA THR A 74 -17.06 -6.92 15.53
C THR A 74 -17.69 -5.53 15.42
N ALA A 75 -19.02 -5.43 15.65
CA ALA A 75 -19.70 -4.14 15.61
C ALA A 75 -19.09 -3.12 16.62
N ILE A 76 -18.69 -3.61 17.81
CA ILE A 76 -18.00 -2.78 18.82
C ILE A 76 -16.67 -2.26 18.28
N LYS A 77 -15.84 -3.13 17.71
CA LYS A 77 -14.55 -2.72 17.12
C LYS A 77 -14.74 -1.70 16.01
N ALA A 78 -15.72 -1.92 15.12
CA ALA A 78 -15.98 -1.00 14.03
C ALA A 78 -16.36 0.40 14.52
N ALA A 79 -17.22 0.50 15.56
CA ALA A 79 -17.59 1.76 16.18
C ALA A 79 -16.38 2.43 16.84
N GLU A 80 -15.59 1.69 17.64
CA GLU A 80 -14.41 2.22 18.32
C GLU A 80 -13.29 2.66 17.33
N TYR A 81 -13.17 2.03 16.16
CA TYR A 81 -12.27 2.49 15.12
C TYR A 81 -12.70 3.86 14.54
N LEU A 82 -14.00 4.05 14.31
CA LEU A 82 -14.52 5.36 13.91
C LEU A 82 -14.30 6.43 14.97
N ASP A 83 -14.55 6.10 16.24
CA ASP A 83 -14.32 7.01 17.37
C ASP A 83 -12.84 7.38 17.53
N ALA A 84 -11.93 6.47 17.16
CA ALA A 84 -10.50 6.73 17.09
C ALA A 84 -10.11 7.65 15.91
N GLY A 85 -11.06 7.93 15.00
CA GLY A 85 -10.87 8.76 13.81
C GLY A 85 -10.39 8.01 12.57
N ILE A 86 -10.46 6.67 12.59
CA ILE A 86 -10.20 5.86 11.38
C ILE A 86 -11.38 6.08 10.42
N ASN A 87 -11.09 6.54 9.19
CA ASN A 87 -12.10 6.94 8.23
C ASN A 87 -12.11 6.10 6.94
N ARG A 88 -11.15 5.17 6.80
CA ARG A 88 -11.07 4.21 5.70
C ARG A 88 -10.80 2.80 6.25
N MET A 89 -11.44 1.79 5.65
CA MET A 89 -11.23 0.38 6.00
C MET A 89 -10.88 -0.41 4.75
N SER A 90 -9.84 -1.25 4.82
CA SER A 90 -9.49 -2.22 3.76
C SER A 90 -9.84 -3.61 4.24
N ILE A 91 -10.68 -4.34 3.49
CA ILE A 91 -11.12 -5.68 3.87
C ILE A 91 -10.61 -6.69 2.85
N GLY A 92 -9.76 -7.61 3.31
CA GLY A 92 -9.15 -8.64 2.46
C GLY A 92 -10.12 -9.78 2.15
N LEU A 93 -10.96 -9.65 1.11
CA LEU A 93 -11.83 -10.72 0.64
C LEU A 93 -11.04 -11.79 -0.14
N GLN A 94 -10.26 -11.37 -1.11
CA GLN A 94 -9.46 -12.13 -2.06
C GLN A 94 -10.30 -12.83 -3.15
N SER A 95 -11.31 -13.64 -2.80
CA SER A 95 -12.28 -14.28 -3.70
C SER A 95 -13.65 -14.43 -3.03
N ALA A 96 -14.72 -14.46 -3.81
CA ALA A 96 -16.07 -14.78 -3.34
C ALA A 96 -16.38 -16.30 -3.40
N HIS A 97 -15.40 -17.13 -3.72
CA HIS A 97 -15.49 -18.59 -3.76
C HIS A 97 -14.67 -19.21 -2.62
N ASN A 98 -15.33 -20.00 -1.78
CA ASN A 98 -14.69 -20.55 -0.57
C ASN A 98 -13.61 -21.60 -0.90
N ASP A 99 -13.70 -22.28 -2.02
CA ASP A 99 -12.67 -23.19 -2.53
C ASP A 99 -11.40 -22.42 -2.99
N GLU A 100 -11.55 -21.30 -3.68
CA GLU A 100 -10.44 -20.41 -4.04
C GLU A 100 -9.77 -19.79 -2.79
N LEU A 101 -10.58 -19.42 -1.79
CA LEU A 101 -10.05 -18.95 -0.50
C LEU A 101 -9.22 -20.02 0.21
N ALA A 102 -9.69 -21.27 0.18
CA ALA A 102 -8.97 -22.41 0.76
C ALA A 102 -7.63 -22.66 0.04
N MET A 103 -7.57 -22.50 -1.29
CA MET A 103 -6.31 -22.60 -2.05
C MET A 103 -5.28 -21.54 -1.67
N LEU A 104 -5.74 -20.35 -1.27
CA LEU A 104 -4.90 -19.29 -0.73
C LEU A 104 -4.56 -19.46 0.77
N GLY A 105 -4.98 -20.56 1.39
CA GLY A 105 -4.80 -20.78 2.83
C GLY A 105 -5.58 -19.79 3.72
N ARG A 106 -6.64 -19.17 3.17
CA ARG A 106 -7.50 -18.26 3.94
C ARG A 106 -8.42 -19.04 4.86
N ILE A 107 -8.55 -18.57 6.11
CA ILE A 107 -9.39 -19.22 7.13
C ILE A 107 -10.81 -18.70 7.16
N HIS A 108 -11.08 -17.57 6.50
CA HIS A 108 -12.40 -16.96 6.42
C HIS A 108 -13.19 -17.46 5.20
N THR A 109 -14.50 -17.29 5.25
CA THR A 109 -15.42 -17.56 4.14
C THR A 109 -15.99 -16.26 3.56
N TYR A 110 -16.62 -16.38 2.40
CA TYR A 110 -17.34 -15.25 1.77
C TYR A 110 -18.47 -14.72 2.68
N GLU A 111 -19.17 -15.57 3.40
CA GLU A 111 -20.25 -15.20 4.32
C GLU A 111 -19.69 -14.40 5.51
N GLN A 112 -18.51 -14.76 6.02
CA GLN A 112 -17.83 -14.01 7.08
C GLN A 112 -17.35 -12.64 6.59
N PHE A 113 -16.93 -12.57 5.31
CA PHE A 113 -16.63 -11.28 4.68
C PHE A 113 -17.88 -10.40 4.62
N LEU A 114 -19.02 -10.91 4.12
CA LEU A 114 -20.27 -10.16 4.03
C LEU A 114 -20.70 -9.64 5.40
N ALA A 115 -20.63 -10.48 6.44
CA ALA A 115 -20.93 -10.06 7.80
C ALA A 115 -20.01 -8.94 8.29
N SER A 116 -18.69 -9.04 8.03
CA SER A 116 -17.72 -7.99 8.39
C SER A 116 -17.96 -6.70 7.63
N TYR A 117 -18.26 -6.80 6.33
CA TYR A 117 -18.58 -5.65 5.49
C TYR A 117 -19.85 -4.93 5.97
N GLN A 118 -20.88 -5.68 6.29
CA GLN A 118 -22.14 -5.13 6.81
C GLN A 118 -21.92 -4.44 8.16
N MET A 119 -21.19 -5.06 9.09
CA MET A 119 -20.84 -4.44 10.37
C MET A 119 -20.11 -3.11 10.20
N ALA A 120 -19.16 -3.04 9.26
CA ALA A 120 -18.45 -1.80 8.94
C ALA A 120 -19.40 -0.71 8.42
N ARG A 121 -20.33 -1.07 7.51
CA ARG A 121 -21.34 -0.14 6.98
C ARG A 121 -22.33 0.34 8.05
N GLU A 122 -22.82 -0.56 8.90
CA GLU A 122 -23.74 -0.25 10.00
C GLU A 122 -23.06 0.65 11.06
N ALA A 123 -21.78 0.43 11.33
CA ALA A 123 -21.01 1.32 12.20
C ALA A 123 -20.86 2.73 11.62
N GLY A 124 -20.92 2.91 10.29
CA GLY A 124 -20.86 4.22 9.65
C GLY A 124 -19.69 4.43 8.67
N PHE A 125 -18.85 3.41 8.42
CA PHE A 125 -17.79 3.54 7.41
C PHE A 125 -18.35 3.84 6.03
N ARG A 126 -17.86 4.92 5.39
CA ARG A 126 -18.26 5.40 4.06
C ARG A 126 -17.15 5.25 3.01
N ASN A 127 -15.96 4.86 3.42
CA ASN A 127 -14.82 4.58 2.55
C ASN A 127 -14.30 3.19 2.88
N ILE A 128 -14.72 2.20 2.09
CA ILE A 128 -14.32 0.79 2.27
C ILE A 128 -13.67 0.32 0.98
N ASN A 129 -12.49 -0.23 1.13
CA ASN A 129 -11.82 -0.99 0.09
C ASN A 129 -12.08 -2.49 0.27
N ILE A 130 -12.19 -3.19 -0.86
CA ILE A 130 -12.20 -4.66 -0.92
C ILE A 130 -10.99 -5.11 -1.74
N ASP A 131 -10.13 -5.93 -1.12
CA ASP A 131 -8.98 -6.51 -1.79
C ASP A 131 -9.36 -7.83 -2.45
N LEU A 132 -8.98 -7.98 -3.73
CA LEU A 132 -9.20 -9.16 -4.56
C LEU A 132 -7.88 -9.66 -5.12
N ILE A 133 -7.81 -10.97 -5.34
CA ILE A 133 -6.70 -11.62 -6.03
C ILE A 133 -7.26 -12.33 -7.27
N SER A 134 -6.67 -12.07 -8.43
CA SER A 134 -6.90 -12.84 -9.66
C SER A 134 -5.79 -13.88 -9.87
N ALA A 135 -5.99 -14.77 -10.80
CA ALA A 135 -5.06 -15.86 -11.13
C ALA A 135 -4.74 -16.82 -9.97
N ILE A 136 -5.70 -17.04 -9.08
CA ILE A 136 -5.61 -18.04 -8.00
C ILE A 136 -5.52 -19.45 -8.61
N PRO A 137 -4.80 -20.43 -8.03
CA PRO A 137 -4.76 -21.79 -8.52
C PRO A 137 -6.17 -22.36 -8.74
N GLY A 138 -6.46 -22.83 -9.96
CA GLY A 138 -7.76 -23.35 -10.36
C GLY A 138 -8.84 -22.32 -10.67
N GLN A 139 -8.57 -21.04 -10.50
CA GLN A 139 -9.51 -19.98 -10.84
C GLN A 139 -9.72 -19.87 -12.34
N THR A 140 -10.95 -19.64 -12.74
CA THR A 140 -11.34 -19.41 -14.13
C THR A 140 -11.81 -17.97 -14.32
N LEU A 141 -11.80 -17.48 -15.55
CA LEU A 141 -12.39 -16.16 -15.87
C LEU A 141 -13.85 -16.08 -15.39
N HIS A 142 -14.60 -17.18 -15.47
CA HIS A 142 -16.00 -17.22 -15.03
C HIS A 142 -16.15 -17.04 -13.51
N SER A 143 -15.38 -17.80 -12.70
CA SER A 143 -15.43 -17.66 -11.23
C SER A 143 -14.93 -16.29 -10.78
N TYR A 144 -13.92 -15.76 -11.46
CA TYR A 144 -13.41 -14.42 -11.16
C TYR A 144 -14.43 -13.31 -11.50
N LEU A 145 -15.13 -13.42 -12.64
CA LEU A 145 -16.22 -12.48 -12.99
C LEU A 145 -17.40 -12.57 -12.00
N ASP A 146 -17.76 -13.75 -11.51
CA ASP A 146 -18.75 -13.90 -10.45
C ASP A 146 -18.29 -13.23 -9.14
N THR A 147 -17.01 -13.34 -8.81
CA THR A 147 -16.41 -12.59 -7.67
C THR A 147 -16.57 -11.08 -7.85
N LEU A 148 -16.23 -10.53 -9.01
CA LEU A 148 -16.43 -9.11 -9.30
C LEU A 148 -17.89 -8.68 -9.19
N GLU A 149 -18.82 -9.47 -9.74
CA GLU A 149 -20.26 -9.18 -9.66
C GLU A 149 -20.76 -9.15 -8.21
N ARG A 150 -20.34 -10.11 -7.38
CA ARG A 150 -20.71 -10.16 -5.96
C ARG A 150 -20.14 -8.96 -5.18
N VAL A 151 -18.90 -8.56 -5.46
CA VAL A 151 -18.26 -7.39 -4.86
C VAL A 151 -18.98 -6.10 -5.26
N LEU A 152 -19.36 -5.96 -6.52
CA LEU A 152 -20.10 -4.79 -7.01
C LEU A 152 -21.48 -4.65 -6.35
N LYS A 153 -22.14 -5.75 -5.96
CA LYS A 153 -23.40 -5.72 -5.17
C LYS A 153 -23.18 -5.09 -3.79
N CYS A 154 -21.99 -5.18 -3.21
CA CYS A 154 -21.63 -4.50 -1.96
C CYS A 154 -21.46 -2.99 -2.12
N ARG A 155 -21.21 -2.49 -3.34
CA ARG A 155 -21.01 -1.07 -3.67
C ARG A 155 -19.87 -0.41 -2.87
N PRO A 156 -18.67 -0.99 -2.78
CA PRO A 156 -17.56 -0.36 -2.10
C PRO A 156 -17.17 0.96 -2.79
N GLU A 157 -16.39 1.78 -2.14
CA GLU A 157 -15.83 3.00 -2.72
C GLU A 157 -14.54 2.73 -3.47
N HIS A 158 -13.83 1.66 -3.09
CA HIS A 158 -12.53 1.29 -3.62
C HIS A 158 -12.45 -0.23 -3.80
N ILE A 159 -11.72 -0.69 -4.81
CA ILE A 159 -11.44 -2.10 -5.09
C ILE A 159 -9.97 -2.20 -5.49
N SER A 160 -9.22 -3.02 -4.75
CA SER A 160 -7.89 -3.45 -5.14
C SER A 160 -7.99 -4.83 -5.81
N SER A 161 -7.40 -4.98 -6.98
CA SER A 161 -7.38 -6.24 -7.71
C SER A 161 -5.96 -6.55 -8.16
N TYR A 162 -5.33 -7.48 -7.48
CA TYR A 162 -3.96 -7.91 -7.73
C TYR A 162 -3.95 -9.25 -8.44
N SER A 163 -3.06 -9.41 -9.42
CA SER A 163 -2.72 -10.74 -9.92
C SER A 163 -1.86 -11.47 -8.88
N LEU A 164 -2.11 -12.75 -8.67
CA LEU A 164 -1.35 -13.56 -7.72
C LEU A 164 0.11 -13.65 -8.15
N ILE A 165 0.99 -13.23 -7.27
CA ILE A 165 2.44 -13.42 -7.43
C ILE A 165 2.87 -14.51 -6.47
N VAL A 166 3.56 -15.53 -6.99
CA VAL A 166 4.14 -16.59 -6.16
C VAL A 166 5.49 -16.10 -5.64
N GLU A 167 5.56 -15.87 -4.34
CA GLU A 167 6.79 -15.42 -3.69
C GLU A 167 7.56 -16.62 -3.11
N ASP A 168 8.87 -16.64 -3.30
CA ASP A 168 9.75 -17.65 -2.76
C ASP A 168 9.64 -17.77 -1.22
N GLY A 169 9.70 -18.99 -0.72
CA GLY A 169 9.59 -19.28 0.73
C GLY A 169 8.15 -19.24 1.27
N THR A 170 7.15 -19.07 0.41
CA THR A 170 5.74 -19.20 0.80
C THR A 170 5.25 -20.65 0.67
N PRO A 171 4.26 -21.09 1.48
CA PRO A 171 3.68 -22.43 1.33
C PRO A 171 3.17 -22.72 -0.10
N LEU A 172 2.69 -21.71 -0.81
CA LEU A 172 2.25 -21.86 -2.19
C LEU A 172 3.42 -22.15 -3.14
N ALA A 173 4.58 -21.51 -2.96
CA ALA A 173 5.76 -21.75 -3.78
C ALA A 173 6.33 -23.16 -3.60
N GLU A 174 6.06 -23.81 -2.46
CA GLU A 174 6.51 -25.16 -2.14
C GLU A 174 5.50 -26.24 -2.60
N ASP A 175 4.27 -25.85 -2.94
CA ASP A 175 3.20 -26.77 -3.34
C ASP A 175 3.12 -26.92 -4.86
N THR A 176 3.82 -27.93 -5.38
CA THR A 176 3.87 -28.21 -6.82
C THR A 176 2.51 -28.58 -7.43
N GLU A 177 1.56 -29.13 -6.64
CA GLU A 177 0.22 -29.46 -7.12
C GLU A 177 -0.64 -28.19 -7.28
N LEU A 178 -0.49 -27.23 -6.38
CA LEU A 178 -1.15 -25.93 -6.51
C LEU A 178 -0.52 -25.09 -7.63
N LEU A 179 0.80 -25.09 -7.75
CA LEU A 179 1.48 -24.39 -8.84
C LEU A 179 1.04 -24.89 -10.22
N ALA A 180 0.83 -26.21 -10.37
CA ALA A 180 0.35 -26.79 -11.63
C ALA A 180 -1.08 -26.37 -11.99
N LYS A 181 -1.84 -25.80 -11.06
CA LYS A 181 -3.20 -25.29 -11.27
C LYS A 181 -3.27 -23.79 -11.52
N LEU A 182 -2.14 -23.09 -11.51
CA LEU A 182 -2.13 -21.66 -11.81
C LEU A 182 -2.67 -21.43 -13.23
N PRO A 183 -3.52 -20.43 -13.42
CA PRO A 183 -3.87 -19.95 -14.76
C PRO A 183 -2.61 -19.59 -15.55
N ASP A 184 -2.64 -19.83 -16.85
CA ASP A 184 -1.56 -19.38 -17.73
C ASP A 184 -1.60 -17.85 -17.91
N GLU A 185 -0.55 -17.31 -18.54
CA GLU A 185 -0.39 -15.88 -18.76
C GLU A 185 -1.55 -15.27 -19.57
N GLU A 186 -2.14 -16.02 -20.50
CA GLU A 186 -3.26 -15.54 -21.30
C GLU A 186 -4.54 -15.43 -20.45
N ALA A 187 -4.82 -16.42 -19.61
CA ALA A 187 -5.95 -16.39 -18.70
C ALA A 187 -5.82 -15.29 -17.63
N ASP A 188 -4.63 -15.07 -17.07
CA ASP A 188 -4.38 -13.94 -16.14
C ASP A 188 -4.62 -12.60 -16.85
N ARG A 189 -4.10 -12.45 -18.06
CA ARG A 189 -4.34 -11.25 -18.86
C ARG A 189 -5.81 -11.03 -19.19
N GLU A 190 -6.57 -12.09 -19.49
CA GLU A 190 -8.01 -12.00 -19.69
C GLU A 190 -8.74 -11.53 -18.42
N MET A 191 -8.37 -12.04 -17.25
CA MET A 191 -8.93 -11.59 -15.96
C MET A 191 -8.60 -10.12 -15.70
N TYR A 192 -7.36 -9.68 -15.95
CA TYR A 192 -6.94 -8.29 -15.81
C TYR A 192 -7.76 -7.34 -16.70
N GLU A 193 -7.93 -7.68 -17.97
CA GLU A 193 -8.74 -6.91 -18.92
C GLU A 193 -10.23 -6.90 -18.55
N ALA A 194 -10.76 -8.03 -18.08
CA ALA A 194 -12.13 -8.16 -17.62
C ALA A 194 -12.38 -7.28 -16.38
N THR A 195 -11.43 -7.28 -15.42
CA THR A 195 -11.49 -6.41 -14.24
C THR A 195 -11.68 -4.95 -14.64
N ARG A 196 -10.79 -4.47 -15.51
CA ARG A 196 -10.85 -3.09 -15.97
C ARG A 196 -12.21 -2.76 -16.61
N LYS A 197 -12.67 -3.60 -17.56
CA LYS A 197 -13.94 -3.37 -18.27
C LYS A 197 -15.13 -3.32 -17.30
N VAL A 198 -15.22 -4.33 -16.42
CA VAL A 198 -16.35 -4.46 -15.48
C VAL A 198 -16.37 -3.31 -14.49
N LEU A 199 -15.22 -2.92 -13.93
CA LEU A 199 -15.15 -1.86 -12.95
C LEU A 199 -15.36 -0.48 -13.58
N GLU A 200 -14.80 -0.19 -14.75
CA GLU A 200 -15.05 1.07 -15.47
C GLU A 200 -16.53 1.24 -15.84
N MET A 201 -17.19 0.18 -16.34
CA MET A 201 -18.64 0.19 -16.63
C MET A 201 -19.49 0.38 -15.36
N SER A 202 -18.94 0.04 -14.19
CA SER A 202 -19.61 0.19 -12.89
C SER A 202 -19.27 1.53 -12.20
N GLY A 203 -18.57 2.44 -12.89
CA GLY A 203 -18.28 3.80 -12.42
C GLY A 203 -17.02 3.95 -11.58
N TYR A 204 -16.19 2.91 -11.50
CA TYR A 204 -14.86 2.99 -10.90
C TYR A 204 -13.85 3.46 -11.95
N LYS A 205 -12.84 4.21 -11.49
CA LYS A 205 -11.70 4.62 -12.31
C LYS A 205 -10.46 3.95 -11.78
N ARG A 206 -9.71 3.33 -12.67
CA ARG A 206 -8.36 2.90 -12.34
C ARG A 206 -7.49 4.14 -12.17
N TYR A 207 -6.75 4.26 -11.08
CA TYR A 207 -5.83 5.38 -10.84
C TYR A 207 -4.36 4.95 -10.80
N GLU A 208 -4.10 3.66 -10.61
CA GLU A 208 -2.80 3.02 -10.78
C GLU A 208 -2.99 1.56 -11.21
N ILE A 209 -1.94 0.72 -11.22
CA ILE A 209 -1.93 -0.58 -11.88
C ILE A 209 -3.03 -1.52 -11.39
N SER A 210 -3.25 -1.60 -10.06
CA SER A 210 -4.09 -2.61 -9.41
C SER A 210 -5.31 -2.02 -8.70
N ASN A 211 -5.39 -0.69 -8.57
CA ASN A 211 -6.38 -0.05 -7.74
C ASN A 211 -7.40 0.77 -8.53
N TYR A 212 -8.67 0.57 -8.18
CA TYR A 212 -9.84 1.20 -8.77
C TYR A 212 -10.66 1.89 -7.69
N ALA A 213 -11.10 3.10 -7.95
CA ALA A 213 -11.89 3.88 -7.00
C ALA A 213 -13.03 4.61 -7.69
N LYS A 214 -14.12 4.88 -6.94
CA LYS A 214 -15.03 5.94 -7.30
C LYS A 214 -14.31 7.28 -7.20
N PRO A 215 -14.65 8.29 -8.02
CA PRO A 215 -13.98 9.59 -7.98
C PRO A 215 -13.92 10.18 -6.57
N GLY A 216 -12.73 10.54 -6.11
CA GLY A 216 -12.47 11.10 -4.78
C GLY A 216 -12.27 10.07 -3.66
N TYR A 217 -12.22 8.77 -3.99
CA TYR A 217 -11.94 7.68 -3.04
C TYR A 217 -10.65 6.94 -3.35
N GLU A 218 -9.78 7.51 -4.19
CA GLU A 218 -8.44 7.00 -4.41
C GLU A 218 -7.68 6.90 -3.07
N CYS A 219 -6.97 5.79 -2.82
CA CYS A 219 -6.20 5.64 -1.59
C CYS A 219 -5.03 6.62 -1.59
N ARG A 220 -5.12 7.66 -0.76
CA ARG A 220 -4.09 8.71 -0.68
C ARG A 220 -2.77 8.17 -0.15
N HIS A 221 -2.82 7.17 0.73
CA HIS A 221 -1.62 6.55 1.25
C HIS A 221 -0.86 5.76 0.17
N ASN A 222 -1.56 5.01 -0.69
CA ASN A 222 -0.91 4.31 -1.80
C ASN A 222 -0.27 5.31 -2.80
N ILE A 223 -0.91 6.45 -3.00
CA ILE A 223 -0.38 7.51 -3.88
C ILE A 223 0.95 8.06 -3.35
N VAL A 224 1.17 8.14 -2.03
CA VAL A 224 2.45 8.57 -1.42
C VAL A 224 3.63 7.76 -1.99
N TYR A 225 3.48 6.46 -2.12
CA TYR A 225 4.53 5.59 -2.68
C TYR A 225 4.77 5.89 -4.17
N TRP A 226 3.70 6.05 -4.94
CA TRP A 226 3.80 6.30 -6.39
C TRP A 226 4.30 7.71 -6.73
N THR A 227 4.15 8.67 -5.81
CA THR A 227 4.68 10.04 -5.96
C THR A 227 6.04 10.23 -5.30
N MET A 228 6.62 9.18 -4.76
CA MET A 228 7.91 9.26 -4.05
C MET A 228 7.92 10.31 -2.94
N ASP A 229 6.79 10.47 -2.24
CA ASP A 229 6.73 11.30 -1.05
C ASP A 229 7.26 10.53 0.16
N GLU A 230 7.76 11.26 1.16
CA GLU A 230 8.32 10.66 2.36
C GLU A 230 7.25 9.99 3.23
N TYR A 231 7.61 8.86 3.82
CA TYR A 231 6.79 8.14 4.79
C TYR A 231 7.65 7.48 5.86
N ILE A 232 7.07 7.33 7.05
CA ILE A 232 7.70 6.68 8.20
C ILE A 232 6.91 5.42 8.52
N GLY A 233 7.58 4.27 8.43
CA GLY A 233 7.06 2.98 8.90
C GLY A 233 7.39 2.75 10.37
N LEU A 234 6.42 2.24 11.12
CA LEU A 234 6.52 2.00 12.55
C LEU A 234 6.18 0.53 12.85
N GLY A 235 6.91 -0.06 13.77
CA GLY A 235 6.73 -1.47 14.13
C GLY A 235 7.64 -2.41 13.34
N ILE A 236 7.54 -3.71 13.63
CA ILE A 236 8.37 -4.74 12.98
C ILE A 236 8.12 -4.81 11.47
N GLY A 237 9.19 -4.97 10.71
CA GLY A 237 9.15 -5.10 9.25
C GLY A 237 8.64 -3.87 8.50
N ALA A 238 8.32 -2.78 9.19
CA ALA A 238 7.83 -1.58 8.54
C ALA A 238 8.94 -0.87 7.79
N ALA A 239 8.70 -0.60 6.50
CA ALA A 239 9.61 0.15 5.64
C ALA A 239 9.36 1.66 5.77
N SER A 240 10.42 2.44 5.55
CA SER A 240 10.40 3.90 5.54
C SER A 240 11.18 4.43 4.34
N PHE A 241 10.71 5.54 3.81
CA PHE A 241 11.51 6.43 2.97
C PHE A 241 11.46 7.82 3.61
N PHE A 242 12.55 8.21 4.24
CA PHE A 242 12.59 9.43 5.04
C PHE A 242 13.99 10.04 5.08
N ASN A 243 14.08 11.36 4.86
CA ASN A 243 15.35 12.10 4.79
C ASN A 243 16.37 11.48 3.81
N GLY A 244 15.90 11.08 2.61
CA GLY A 244 16.73 10.48 1.57
C GLY A 244 17.27 9.09 1.91
N ARG A 245 16.75 8.44 2.95
CA ARG A 245 17.15 7.08 3.36
C ARG A 245 15.99 6.12 3.24
N ARG A 246 16.26 4.93 2.72
CA ARG A 246 15.38 3.78 2.81
C ARG A 246 15.86 2.85 3.89
N TYR A 247 14.95 2.44 4.73
CA TYR A 247 15.22 1.46 5.77
C TYR A 247 13.96 0.70 6.14
N SER A 248 14.14 -0.49 6.67
CA SER A 248 13.08 -1.29 7.26
C SER A 248 13.43 -1.66 8.69
N ASN A 249 12.43 -1.75 9.54
CA ASN A 249 12.62 -2.22 10.91
C ASN A 249 12.83 -3.73 10.93
N THR A 250 13.55 -4.23 11.93
CA THR A 250 13.74 -5.67 12.15
C THR A 250 12.42 -6.44 12.17
N LEU A 251 12.44 -7.66 11.66
CA LEU A 251 11.31 -8.61 11.77
C LEU A 251 11.27 -9.30 13.16
N ASP A 252 12.34 -9.23 13.94
CA ASP A 252 12.39 -9.85 15.26
C ASP A 252 11.67 -8.98 16.30
N MET A 253 10.47 -9.40 16.65
CA MET A 253 9.63 -8.73 17.66
C MET A 253 10.32 -8.63 19.03
N LYS A 254 11.11 -9.63 19.43
CA LYS A 254 11.79 -9.59 20.73
C LYS A 254 12.91 -8.57 20.72
N GLN A 255 13.69 -8.52 19.64
CA GLN A 255 14.74 -7.53 19.44
C GLN A 255 14.12 -6.11 19.42
N TYR A 256 13.04 -5.93 18.68
CA TYR A 256 12.35 -4.64 18.58
C TYR A 256 11.89 -4.13 19.95
N ILE A 257 11.15 -4.95 20.72
CA ILE A 257 10.64 -4.58 22.04
C ILE A 257 11.80 -4.26 22.99
N ARG A 258 12.82 -5.14 23.05
CA ARG A 258 13.97 -4.96 23.94
C ARG A 258 14.74 -3.69 23.64
N THR A 259 14.99 -3.40 22.38
CA THR A 259 15.70 -2.18 21.98
C THR A 259 14.92 -0.93 22.37
N MET A 260 13.60 -0.92 22.15
CA MET A 260 12.75 0.20 22.55
C MET A 260 12.74 0.44 24.07
N GLU A 261 12.77 -0.62 24.88
CA GLU A 261 12.92 -0.53 26.32
C GLU A 261 14.28 0.04 26.71
N ASP A 262 15.35 -0.60 26.25
CA ASP A 262 16.74 -0.24 26.59
C ASP A 262 17.12 1.20 26.18
N VAL A 263 16.64 1.66 25.03
CA VAL A 263 16.97 2.98 24.47
C VAL A 263 16.21 4.06 25.24
N PHE A 264 14.91 3.88 25.49
CA PHE A 264 14.09 4.88 26.18
C PHE A 264 14.32 4.92 27.70
N ASP A 265 14.83 3.86 28.31
CA ASP A 265 15.24 3.89 29.73
C ASP A 265 16.50 4.72 29.96
N LYS A 266 17.33 4.97 28.93
CA LYS A 266 18.63 5.62 29.05
C LYS A 266 18.73 6.99 28.38
N ARG A 267 17.78 7.36 27.52
CA ARG A 267 17.86 8.58 26.68
C ARG A 267 16.51 9.25 26.54
N SER A 268 16.54 10.56 26.37
CA SER A 268 15.36 11.32 25.95
C SER A 268 15.02 11.07 24.47
N ALA A 269 13.81 11.40 24.06
CA ALA A 269 13.37 11.27 22.68
C ALA A 269 14.27 12.04 21.69
N ASP A 270 14.69 13.24 22.05
CA ASP A 270 15.55 14.08 21.23
C ASP A 270 16.96 13.47 21.05
N GLU A 271 17.54 12.94 22.15
CA GLU A 271 18.83 12.22 22.09
C GLU A 271 18.75 10.95 21.26
N ILE A 272 17.62 10.24 21.30
CA ILE A 272 17.39 9.02 20.50
C ILE A 272 17.42 9.34 19.01
N TYR A 273 16.71 10.37 18.60
CA TYR A 273 16.68 10.80 17.20
C TYR A 273 18.04 11.28 16.71
N GLN A 274 18.69 12.19 17.44
CA GLN A 274 19.97 12.78 17.07
C GLN A 274 21.11 11.75 17.02
N SER A 275 21.13 10.78 17.93
CA SER A 275 22.16 9.74 17.99
C SER A 275 21.89 8.56 17.05
N GLN A 276 20.78 8.57 16.32
CA GLN A 276 20.35 7.43 15.50
C GLN A 276 20.32 6.10 16.26
N ALA A 277 19.95 6.16 17.54
CA ALA A 277 20.02 4.99 18.45
C ALA A 277 19.14 3.82 18.00
N LEU A 278 18.14 4.07 17.15
CA LEU A 278 17.25 3.04 16.59
C LEU A 278 17.83 2.37 15.34
N ASP A 279 18.93 2.88 14.76
CA ASP A 279 19.55 2.24 13.59
C ASP A 279 20.06 0.83 13.89
N THR A 280 20.20 0.47 15.16
CA THR A 280 20.55 -0.89 15.59
C THR A 280 19.49 -1.95 15.28
N ILE A 281 18.24 -1.53 15.07
CA ILE A 281 17.11 -2.39 14.68
C ILE A 281 16.59 -2.07 13.29
N ARG A 282 17.21 -1.13 12.60
CA ARG A 282 16.87 -0.75 11.24
C ARG A 282 17.81 -1.40 10.25
N HIS A 283 17.26 -2.06 9.27
CA HIS A 283 17.96 -2.47 8.07
C HIS A 283 18.02 -1.26 7.14
N ILE A 284 19.19 -0.67 7.00
CA ILE A 284 19.36 0.48 6.11
C ILE A 284 19.66 -0.09 4.75
N ASP A 285 18.68 0.01 3.84
CA ASP A 285 18.79 -0.54 2.51
C ASP A 285 19.72 0.34 1.66
N GLU A 286 19.50 1.66 1.69
CA GLU A 286 20.32 2.62 0.94
C GLU A 286 20.14 4.07 1.41
N THR A 287 21.12 4.90 1.04
CA THR A 287 20.95 6.35 0.93
C THR A 287 20.74 6.66 -0.54
N VAL A 288 19.57 7.18 -0.87
CA VAL A 288 19.17 7.36 -2.26
C VAL A 288 19.75 8.66 -2.81
N ASP A 289 20.57 8.59 -3.85
CA ASP A 289 21.08 9.77 -4.55
C ASP A 289 20.03 10.39 -5.47
N VAL A 290 20.36 11.58 -6.01
CA VAL A 290 19.42 12.36 -6.82
C VAL A 290 19.10 11.67 -8.15
N ASP A 291 20.07 10.99 -8.76
CA ASP A 291 19.89 10.33 -10.04
C ASP A 291 18.92 9.14 -9.87
N THR A 292 19.13 8.32 -8.84
CA THR A 292 18.21 7.24 -8.46
C THR A 292 16.80 7.79 -8.14
N LEU A 293 16.70 8.92 -7.42
CA LEU A 293 15.40 9.54 -7.15
C LEU A 293 14.68 10.01 -8.41
N MET A 294 15.40 10.52 -9.40
CA MET A 294 14.81 10.92 -10.70
C MET A 294 14.28 9.72 -11.48
N GLU A 295 15.05 8.62 -11.53
CA GLU A 295 14.64 7.37 -12.17
C GLU A 295 13.36 6.81 -11.54
N GLU A 296 13.36 6.69 -10.24
CA GLU A 296 12.24 6.13 -9.49
C GLU A 296 10.99 7.00 -9.55
N TYR A 297 11.15 8.32 -9.49
CA TYR A 297 10.03 9.25 -9.69
C TYR A 297 9.32 8.99 -11.02
N VAL A 298 10.10 8.76 -12.09
CA VAL A 298 9.54 8.45 -13.40
C VAL A 298 8.92 7.05 -13.40
N ILE A 299 9.63 6.04 -12.90
CA ILE A 299 9.19 4.64 -12.91
C ILE A 299 7.91 4.46 -12.07
N PHE A 300 7.89 4.99 -10.86
CA PHE A 300 6.71 4.88 -9.99
C PHE A 300 5.56 5.77 -10.45
N GLY A 301 5.86 7.00 -10.87
CA GLY A 301 4.85 7.93 -11.35
C GLY A 301 4.16 7.47 -12.63
N LEU A 302 4.86 6.79 -13.54
CA LEU A 302 4.26 6.20 -14.74
C LEU A 302 3.39 4.97 -14.46
N ARG A 303 3.43 4.41 -13.25
CA ARG A 303 2.47 3.39 -12.80
C ARG A 303 1.09 3.99 -12.50
N MET A 304 1.03 5.29 -12.22
CA MET A 304 -0.25 5.99 -12.09
C MET A 304 -0.84 6.31 -13.48
N THR A 305 -2.16 6.20 -13.60
CA THR A 305 -2.85 6.52 -14.86
C THR A 305 -2.75 7.99 -15.26
N ARG A 306 -2.55 8.89 -14.28
CA ARG A 306 -2.28 10.31 -14.53
C ARG A 306 -0.85 10.58 -15.00
N GLY A 307 0.08 9.64 -14.77
CA GLY A 307 1.49 9.79 -15.08
C GLY A 307 2.22 10.82 -14.22
N ILE A 308 3.26 11.42 -14.78
CA ILE A 308 4.17 12.37 -14.14
C ILE A 308 4.02 13.78 -14.72
N SER A 309 4.30 14.78 -13.90
CA SER A 309 4.30 16.20 -14.27
C SER A 309 5.73 16.67 -14.55
N ALA A 310 5.97 17.25 -15.71
CA ALA A 310 7.26 17.85 -16.02
C ALA A 310 7.57 19.06 -15.10
N ALA A 311 6.54 19.78 -14.65
CA ALA A 311 6.70 20.89 -13.72
C ALA A 311 7.10 20.37 -12.33
N ASP A 312 6.39 19.36 -11.79
CA ASP A 312 6.72 18.77 -10.49
C ASP A 312 8.11 18.13 -10.48
N PHE A 313 8.52 17.53 -11.62
CA PHE A 313 9.88 17.01 -11.78
C PHE A 313 10.91 18.13 -11.67
N TYR A 314 10.70 19.25 -12.37
CA TYR A 314 11.59 20.39 -12.30
C TYR A 314 11.66 21.01 -10.89
N ASP A 315 10.50 21.18 -10.24
CA ASP A 315 10.43 21.74 -8.90
C ASP A 315 11.15 20.86 -7.86
N ARG A 316 11.12 19.54 -8.07
CA ARG A 316 11.73 18.56 -7.15
C ARG A 316 13.25 18.42 -7.36
N PHE A 317 13.70 18.38 -8.61
CA PHE A 317 15.07 18.00 -8.95
C PHE A 317 15.91 19.13 -9.55
N GLY A 318 15.31 20.26 -9.94
CA GLY A 318 16.00 21.37 -10.61
C GLY A 318 16.41 21.07 -12.07
N HIS A 319 16.01 19.93 -12.59
CA HIS A 319 16.31 19.48 -13.96
C HIS A 319 15.03 19.39 -14.80
N SER A 320 15.13 19.70 -16.10
CA SER A 320 14.01 19.47 -17.00
C SER A 320 13.81 17.98 -17.26
N LEU A 321 12.58 17.49 -17.10
CA LEU A 321 12.22 16.11 -17.45
C LEU A 321 12.64 15.74 -18.88
N TYR A 322 12.54 16.72 -19.81
CA TYR A 322 12.85 16.50 -21.22
C TYR A 322 14.35 16.55 -21.52
N ASP A 323 15.15 17.21 -20.69
CA ASP A 323 16.60 17.20 -20.85
C ASP A 323 17.19 15.86 -20.39
N VAL A 324 16.58 15.23 -19.37
CA VAL A 324 17.02 13.93 -18.84
C VAL A 324 16.43 12.77 -19.65
N TYR A 325 15.12 12.76 -19.88
CA TYR A 325 14.40 11.60 -20.42
C TYR A 325 13.71 11.88 -21.77
N GLY A 326 13.97 13.02 -22.41
CA GLY A 326 13.23 13.47 -23.59
C GLY A 326 13.32 12.51 -24.78
N ASP A 327 14.45 11.84 -25.00
CA ASP A 327 14.60 10.87 -26.11
C ASP A 327 13.72 9.64 -25.91
N VAL A 328 13.71 9.10 -24.71
CA VAL A 328 12.86 7.95 -24.34
C VAL A 328 11.39 8.32 -24.47
N ILE A 329 10.99 9.47 -23.91
CA ILE A 329 9.61 9.97 -23.98
C ILE A 329 9.17 10.14 -25.43
N ARG A 330 9.97 10.83 -26.26
CA ARG A 330 9.65 11.04 -27.69
C ARG A 330 9.47 9.73 -28.46
N SER A 331 10.34 8.74 -28.21
CA SER A 331 10.26 7.42 -28.82
C SER A 331 8.94 6.72 -28.50
N TYR A 332 8.53 6.72 -27.21
CA TYR A 332 7.29 6.06 -26.79
C TYR A 332 6.04 6.86 -27.16
N VAL A 333 6.11 8.17 -27.26
CA VAL A 333 5.03 8.99 -27.80
C VAL A 333 4.84 8.70 -29.30
N ALA A 334 5.92 8.64 -30.09
CA ALA A 334 5.86 8.34 -31.50
C ALA A 334 5.30 6.94 -31.80
N SER A 335 5.60 5.95 -30.94
CA SER A 335 5.07 4.59 -31.06
C SER A 335 3.66 4.41 -30.47
N GLY A 336 3.08 5.47 -29.86
CA GLY A 336 1.74 5.48 -29.30
C GLY A 336 1.59 4.76 -27.96
N HIS A 337 2.70 4.45 -27.27
CA HIS A 337 2.70 3.84 -25.93
C HIS A 337 2.60 4.88 -24.81
N MET A 338 3.03 6.11 -25.10
CA MET A 338 2.93 7.24 -24.17
C MET A 338 2.18 8.40 -24.81
N LYS A 339 1.73 9.32 -23.95
CA LYS A 339 1.26 10.64 -24.34
C LYS A 339 1.96 11.69 -23.48
N ASP A 340 2.20 12.84 -24.11
CA ASP A 340 2.61 14.07 -23.47
C ASP A 340 1.53 15.13 -23.75
N GLU A 341 0.76 15.44 -22.76
CA GLU A 341 -0.34 16.41 -22.88
C GLU A 341 -0.13 17.53 -21.84
N LYS A 342 0.29 18.70 -22.32
CA LYS A 342 0.53 19.90 -21.49
C LYS A 342 1.53 19.68 -20.35
N GLY A 343 2.58 18.92 -20.60
CA GLY A 343 3.60 18.61 -19.60
C GLY A 343 3.24 17.48 -18.64
N MET A 344 2.12 16.80 -18.88
CA MET A 344 1.78 15.54 -18.21
C MET A 344 2.15 14.39 -19.12
N VAL A 345 3.09 13.56 -18.70
CA VAL A 345 3.58 12.38 -19.43
C VAL A 345 2.99 11.13 -18.78
N PHE A 346 2.27 10.33 -19.53
CA PHE A 346 1.59 9.14 -19.02
C PHE A 346 1.53 8.01 -20.05
N LEU A 347 1.42 6.79 -19.56
CA LEU A 347 1.26 5.60 -20.40
C LEU A 347 -0.15 5.58 -21.01
N THR A 348 -0.22 5.28 -22.32
CA THR A 348 -1.50 4.93 -22.95
C THR A 348 -1.91 3.53 -22.50
N ARG A 349 -3.13 3.08 -22.84
CA ARG A 349 -3.55 1.70 -22.63
C ARG A 349 -2.52 0.70 -23.19
N LYS A 350 -2.09 0.94 -24.43
CA LYS A 350 -1.08 0.11 -25.10
C LYS A 350 0.27 0.13 -24.36
N GLY A 351 0.63 1.26 -23.75
CA GLY A 351 1.83 1.39 -22.94
C GLY A 351 1.74 0.65 -21.60
N ILE A 352 0.57 0.66 -20.96
CA ILE A 352 0.35 -0.06 -19.70
C ILE A 352 0.52 -1.57 -19.88
N ASP A 353 0.03 -2.13 -21.01
CA ASP A 353 0.13 -3.56 -21.30
C ASP A 353 1.59 -4.05 -21.41
N VAL A 354 2.54 -3.16 -21.68
CA VAL A 354 3.97 -3.45 -21.78
C VAL A 354 4.82 -2.56 -20.87
N SER A 355 4.22 -2.07 -19.78
CA SER A 355 4.81 -1.07 -18.90
C SER A 355 6.18 -1.49 -18.35
N ASN A 356 6.36 -2.72 -17.91
CA ASN A 356 7.63 -3.19 -17.35
C ASN A 356 8.79 -3.01 -18.34
N ARG A 357 8.55 -3.24 -19.64
CA ARG A 357 9.58 -3.02 -20.68
C ARG A 357 9.87 -1.53 -20.86
N ILE A 358 8.83 -0.70 -20.86
CA ILE A 358 8.97 0.75 -21.03
C ILE A 358 9.75 1.36 -19.85
N LEU A 359 9.43 0.93 -18.62
CA LEU A 359 10.02 1.48 -17.41
C LEU A 359 11.52 1.20 -17.31
N VAL A 360 12.00 0.09 -17.85
CA VAL A 360 13.44 -0.25 -17.90
C VAL A 360 14.23 0.74 -18.72
N ASP A 361 13.66 1.32 -19.78
CA ASP A 361 14.37 2.29 -20.65
C ASP A 361 14.59 3.65 -19.96
N PHE A 362 14.00 3.88 -18.80
CA PHE A 362 14.23 5.07 -17.96
C PHE A 362 15.36 4.87 -16.93
N LEU A 363 15.87 3.66 -16.77
CA LEU A 363 17.04 3.40 -15.94
C LEU A 363 18.30 3.92 -16.64
N HIS A 364 19.18 4.57 -15.90
CA HIS A 364 20.48 4.94 -16.41
C HIS A 364 21.34 3.69 -16.52
N ASP A 365 21.82 3.40 -17.73
CA ASP A 365 22.83 2.37 -17.94
C ASP A 365 24.15 2.84 -17.33
N GLU A 366 24.58 2.26 -16.21
CA GLU A 366 25.93 2.49 -15.66
C GLU A 366 27.06 2.12 -16.66
N ASN A 367 26.72 1.61 -17.83
CA ASN A 367 27.62 1.14 -18.87
C ASN A 367 27.51 1.94 -20.20
N LYS A 368 26.87 3.09 -20.21
CA LYS A 368 26.95 4.07 -21.29
C LYS A 368 27.77 5.29 -20.83
#